data_892a804cae5e1c56c0a2ff3df6208c5e
#
_entry.id   892a804cae5e1c56c0a2ff3df6208c5e
#
_cell.length_a   1.000
_cell.length_b   1.000
_cell.length_c   1.000
_cell.angle_alpha   90.00
_cell.angle_beta   90.00
_cell.angle_gamma   90.00
#
_symmetry.space_group_name_H-M   'P 1'
#
loop_
_entity.id
_entity.type
_entity.pdbx_description
1 polymer ?
#
loop_
_entity_poly.entity_id
_entity_poly.type
_entity_poly.pdbx_seq_one_letter_code
_entity_poly.pdbx_strand_id
1 'polypeptide(L)'
;MRTSHVSFRVIGFYVVTLSLMVLLFGLSIRLGTYTLSFEEIWVAFQPDDKNYFTLMEYRLPRAVLAILLGGALAISGVLVQSVVRNPLASPDILGINNAAGLVAVSVLMFLPNLAFYWMPIFAFLGGVLSFVILWVVCGFNFRPIKMAIIGVALSALWAAISHYLMLTNPVEINTAMLWLTGSLWGRSWSYLNVVLPWLVVLLPLPFIFCRDLDTLGLGENKASTLGVTVNKVQISVLVLAVALSTTAVAICGPIAFLGLVAPHLARRLVGGRHRTLLPAALIIGALLLQLSDILARVIDPPTELPAGILTAIIGAPYFFYFLMRTK
;
A
#
# COMPACT_ATOMS: atom_id res chain seq x y z
N MET A 1 -1.69 18.79 -33.60
CA MET A 1 -0.68 17.71 -33.70
C MET A 1 -0.02 17.26 -32.39
N ARG A 2 -0.08 18.01 -31.26
CA ARG A 2 0.50 17.59 -29.97
C ARG A 2 -0.31 16.52 -29.20
N THR A 3 -1.55 16.32 -29.49
CA THR A 3 -2.44 15.40 -28.77
C THR A 3 -2.23 13.92 -29.11
N SER A 4 -1.77 13.58 -30.32
CA SER A 4 -1.55 12.20 -30.76
C SER A 4 -0.32 11.55 -30.13
N HIS A 5 0.78 12.32 -29.92
CA HIS A 5 2.00 11.79 -29.32
C HIS A 5 1.88 11.48 -27.83
N VAL A 6 1.09 12.26 -27.08
CA VAL A 6 0.84 11.99 -25.65
C VAL A 6 0.00 10.72 -25.50
N SER A 7 -0.99 10.51 -26.37
CA SER A 7 -1.81 9.29 -26.36
C SER A 7 -0.98 8.02 -26.62
N PHE A 8 -0.03 8.05 -27.57
CA PHE A 8 0.78 6.89 -27.91
C PHE A 8 1.76 6.49 -26.80
N ARG A 9 2.38 7.47 -26.11
CA ARG A 9 3.24 7.23 -24.95
C ARG A 9 2.48 6.60 -23.79
N VAL A 10 1.26 7.08 -23.53
CA VAL A 10 0.43 6.55 -22.44
C VAL A 10 -0.03 5.13 -22.74
N ILE A 11 -0.43 4.85 -23.98
CA ILE A 11 -0.80 3.49 -24.42
C ILE A 11 0.41 2.55 -24.30
N GLY A 12 1.56 2.96 -24.83
CA GLY A 12 2.80 2.19 -24.72
C GLY A 12 3.18 1.88 -23.26
N PHE A 13 3.04 2.86 -22.37
CA PHE A 13 3.25 2.65 -20.93
C PHE A 13 2.33 1.55 -20.38
N TYR A 14 1.03 1.59 -20.64
CA TYR A 14 0.11 0.57 -20.14
C TYR A 14 0.39 -0.82 -20.72
N VAL A 15 0.68 -0.90 -22.02
CA VAL A 15 1.04 -2.19 -22.64
C VAL A 15 2.27 -2.79 -21.96
N VAL A 16 3.35 -2.02 -21.80
CA VAL A 16 4.59 -2.49 -21.19
C VAL A 16 4.38 -2.89 -19.73
N THR A 17 3.71 -2.05 -18.94
CA THR A 17 3.52 -2.31 -17.50
C THR A 17 2.56 -3.47 -17.23
N LEU A 18 1.51 -3.64 -18.03
CA LEU A 18 0.61 -4.80 -17.94
C LEU A 18 1.33 -6.09 -18.36
N SER A 19 2.13 -6.05 -19.43
CA SER A 19 2.96 -7.21 -19.82
C SER A 19 3.95 -7.59 -18.73
N LEU A 20 4.59 -6.59 -18.09
CA LEU A 20 5.49 -6.81 -16.96
C LEU A 20 4.74 -7.37 -15.73
N MET A 21 3.51 -6.93 -15.49
CA MET A 21 2.68 -7.44 -14.38
C MET A 21 2.33 -8.92 -14.59
N VAL A 22 1.97 -9.32 -15.82
CA VAL A 22 1.72 -10.72 -16.18
C VAL A 22 2.99 -11.55 -16.02
N LEU A 23 4.13 -11.03 -16.47
CA LEU A 23 5.43 -11.69 -16.30
C LEU A 23 5.78 -11.91 -14.83
N LEU A 24 5.68 -10.85 -14.00
CA LEU A 24 5.96 -10.96 -12.56
C LEU A 24 4.95 -11.88 -11.86
N PHE A 25 3.69 -11.88 -12.28
CA PHE A 25 2.70 -12.82 -11.76
C PHE A 25 3.09 -14.27 -12.04
N GLY A 26 3.49 -14.59 -13.28
CA GLY A 26 4.02 -15.89 -13.64
C GLY A 26 5.29 -16.27 -12.86
N LEU A 27 6.22 -15.32 -12.69
CA LEU A 27 7.42 -15.50 -11.87
C LEU A 27 7.09 -15.73 -10.39
N SER A 28 6.09 -15.02 -9.85
CA SER A 28 5.63 -15.19 -8.46
C SER A 28 5.06 -16.58 -8.19
N ILE A 29 4.42 -17.18 -9.19
CA ILE A 29 3.92 -18.56 -9.12
C ILE A 29 5.07 -19.56 -9.21
N ARG A 30 6.04 -19.32 -10.09
CA ARG A 30 7.16 -20.20 -10.37
C ARG A 30 8.23 -20.19 -9.28
N LEU A 31 8.65 -19.00 -8.85
CA LEU A 31 9.77 -18.77 -7.93
C LEU A 31 9.33 -18.78 -6.47
N GLY A 32 10.18 -19.27 -5.59
CA GLY A 32 10.00 -19.31 -4.15
C GLY A 32 11.17 -20.04 -3.50
N THR A 33 11.00 -20.62 -2.32
CA THR A 33 12.01 -21.42 -1.63
C THR A 33 12.56 -22.56 -2.52
N TYR A 34 11.74 -23.05 -3.43
CA TYR A 34 12.14 -23.89 -4.54
C TYR A 34 11.40 -23.48 -5.83
N THR A 35 12.02 -23.72 -6.97
CA THR A 35 11.46 -23.36 -8.28
C THR A 35 10.60 -24.50 -8.82
N LEU A 36 9.41 -24.17 -9.33
CA LEU A 36 8.56 -25.09 -10.07
C LEU A 36 8.87 -25.02 -11.57
N SER A 37 8.97 -26.17 -12.24
CA SER A 37 8.99 -26.22 -13.71
C SER A 37 7.62 -25.89 -14.30
N PHE A 38 7.55 -25.57 -15.59
CA PHE A 38 6.25 -25.29 -16.23
C PHE A 38 5.34 -26.54 -16.24
N GLU A 39 5.91 -27.74 -16.35
CA GLU A 39 5.17 -28.99 -16.28
C GLU A 39 4.60 -29.22 -14.88
N GLU A 40 5.40 -29.00 -13.83
CA GLU A 40 4.96 -29.10 -12.44
C GLU A 40 3.85 -28.08 -12.11
N ILE A 41 3.93 -26.86 -12.64
CA ILE A 41 2.86 -25.86 -12.45
C ILE A 41 1.56 -26.35 -13.07
N TRP A 42 1.63 -26.96 -14.28
CA TRP A 42 0.43 -27.47 -14.97
C TRP A 42 -0.22 -28.62 -14.20
N VAL A 43 0.58 -29.55 -13.68
CA VAL A 43 0.09 -30.69 -12.89
C VAL A 43 -0.39 -30.25 -11.51
N ALA A 44 0.23 -29.24 -10.92
CA ALA A 44 -0.11 -28.70 -9.59
C ALA A 44 -1.51 -28.03 -9.51
N PHE A 45 -2.22 -27.87 -10.63
CA PHE A 45 -3.65 -27.51 -10.60
C PHE A 45 -4.55 -28.68 -10.19
N GLN A 46 -4.05 -29.90 -10.21
CA GLN A 46 -4.80 -31.10 -9.78
C GLN A 46 -4.69 -31.25 -8.26
N PRO A 47 -5.83 -31.48 -7.54
CA PRO A 47 -5.84 -31.56 -6.07
C PRO A 47 -4.93 -32.65 -5.47
N ASP A 48 -4.67 -33.73 -6.23
CA ASP A 48 -3.88 -34.86 -5.79
C ASP A 48 -2.36 -34.68 -5.99
N ASP A 49 -1.93 -33.56 -6.62
CA ASP A 49 -0.51 -33.29 -6.82
C ASP A 49 0.16 -32.77 -5.55
N LYS A 50 1.42 -33.20 -5.33
CA LYS A 50 2.24 -32.80 -4.19
C LYS A 50 2.47 -31.29 -4.10
N ASN A 51 2.45 -30.58 -5.22
CA ASN A 51 2.68 -29.14 -5.31
C ASN A 51 1.38 -28.32 -5.28
N TYR A 52 0.20 -28.98 -5.24
CA TYR A 52 -1.11 -28.31 -5.21
C TYR A 52 -1.20 -27.26 -4.08
N PHE A 53 -0.85 -27.67 -2.85
CA PHE A 53 -0.87 -26.76 -1.72
C PHE A 53 0.04 -25.56 -1.92
N THR A 54 1.26 -25.79 -2.39
CA THR A 54 2.24 -24.71 -2.62
C THR A 54 1.75 -23.72 -3.69
N LEU A 55 1.16 -24.23 -4.77
CA LEU A 55 0.69 -23.41 -5.87
C LEU A 55 -0.61 -22.70 -5.50
N MET A 56 -1.63 -23.48 -5.16
CA MET A 56 -3.02 -23.01 -5.05
C MET A 56 -3.30 -22.33 -3.73
N GLU A 57 -2.77 -22.84 -2.60
CA GLU A 57 -3.09 -22.32 -1.27
C GLU A 57 -2.08 -21.29 -0.76
N TYR A 58 -0.84 -21.32 -1.29
CA TYR A 58 0.22 -20.45 -0.81
C TYR A 58 0.63 -19.38 -1.82
N ARG A 59 1.06 -19.76 -3.05
CA ARG A 59 1.63 -18.80 -4.02
C ARG A 59 0.57 -17.96 -4.72
N LEU A 60 -0.52 -18.57 -5.15
CA LEU A 60 -1.55 -17.88 -5.94
C LEU A 60 -2.27 -16.76 -5.15
N PRO A 61 -2.82 -17.00 -3.94
CA PRO A 61 -3.47 -15.95 -3.18
C PRO A 61 -2.50 -14.83 -2.81
N ARG A 62 -1.25 -15.16 -2.50
CA ARG A 62 -0.19 -14.21 -2.18
C ARG A 62 0.15 -13.31 -3.38
N ALA A 63 0.26 -13.86 -4.58
CA ALA A 63 0.51 -13.09 -5.81
C ALA A 63 -0.65 -12.13 -6.12
N VAL A 64 -1.90 -12.56 -5.95
CA VAL A 64 -3.09 -11.72 -6.11
C VAL A 64 -3.12 -10.61 -5.06
N LEU A 65 -2.84 -10.93 -3.80
CA LEU A 65 -2.77 -9.95 -2.71
C LEU A 65 -1.67 -8.91 -2.98
N ALA A 66 -0.51 -9.29 -3.50
CA ALA A 66 0.56 -8.35 -3.84
C ALA A 66 0.08 -7.30 -4.86
N ILE A 67 -0.68 -7.70 -5.88
CA ILE A 67 -1.25 -6.78 -6.87
C ILE A 67 -2.25 -5.83 -6.22
N LEU A 68 -3.21 -6.37 -5.49
CA LEU A 68 -4.31 -5.60 -4.93
C LEU A 68 -3.84 -4.61 -3.84
N LEU A 69 -3.01 -5.10 -2.90
CA LEU A 69 -2.53 -4.28 -1.78
C LEU A 69 -1.49 -3.25 -2.25
N GLY A 70 -0.60 -3.64 -3.18
CA GLY A 70 0.34 -2.71 -3.81
C GLY A 70 -0.37 -1.58 -4.53
N GLY A 71 -1.42 -1.91 -5.29
CA GLY A 71 -2.27 -0.93 -5.96
C GLY A 71 -3.02 -0.02 -4.98
N ALA A 72 -3.57 -0.59 -3.90
CA ALA A 72 -4.30 0.17 -2.87
C ALA A 72 -3.40 1.19 -2.16
N LEU A 73 -2.19 0.80 -1.75
CA LEU A 73 -1.20 1.68 -1.13
C LEU A 73 -0.76 2.79 -2.08
N ALA A 74 -0.55 2.47 -3.36
CA ALA A 74 -0.18 3.47 -4.36
C ALA A 74 -1.30 4.48 -4.62
N ILE A 75 -2.55 4.04 -4.79
CA ILE A 75 -3.70 4.95 -4.93
C ILE A 75 -3.85 5.82 -3.68
N SER A 76 -3.77 5.24 -2.48
CA SER A 76 -3.80 5.99 -1.23
C SER A 76 -2.73 7.09 -1.22
N GLY A 77 -1.52 6.78 -1.70
CA GLY A 77 -0.44 7.75 -1.87
C GLY A 77 -0.79 8.89 -2.83
N VAL A 78 -1.38 8.58 -4.01
CA VAL A 78 -1.84 9.62 -4.96
C VAL A 78 -2.82 10.56 -4.29
N LEU A 79 -3.79 10.02 -3.56
CA LEU A 79 -4.83 10.80 -2.89
C LEU A 79 -4.26 11.75 -1.84
N VAL A 80 -3.38 11.23 -0.96
CA VAL A 80 -2.73 12.06 0.08
C VAL A 80 -1.87 13.14 -0.56
N GLN A 81 -1.04 12.80 -1.58
CA GLN A 81 -0.21 13.79 -2.29
C GLN A 81 -1.03 14.89 -2.94
N SER A 82 -2.20 14.53 -3.51
CA SER A 82 -3.07 15.50 -4.20
C SER A 82 -3.74 16.45 -3.23
N VAL A 83 -4.18 15.95 -2.07
CA VAL A 83 -4.85 16.76 -1.05
C VAL A 83 -3.86 17.62 -0.27
N VAL A 84 -2.72 17.07 0.13
CA VAL A 84 -1.64 17.80 0.83
C VAL A 84 -0.90 18.73 -0.13
N ARG A 85 -1.04 18.52 -1.44
CA ARG A 85 -0.30 19.23 -2.50
C ARG A 85 1.22 19.16 -2.32
N ASN A 86 1.68 18.03 -1.84
CA ASN A 86 3.09 17.74 -1.65
C ASN A 86 3.40 16.36 -2.25
N PRO A 87 4.27 16.26 -3.28
CA PRO A 87 4.63 14.98 -3.88
C PRO A 87 5.40 14.05 -2.94
N LEU A 88 5.86 14.57 -1.79
CA LEU A 88 6.58 13.82 -0.76
C LEU A 88 5.65 13.32 0.35
N ALA A 89 4.36 13.61 0.28
CA ALA A 89 3.39 13.11 1.24
C ALA A 89 3.07 11.62 0.98
N SER A 90 2.92 10.87 2.06
CA SER A 90 2.48 9.47 2.04
C SER A 90 1.43 9.25 3.13
N PRO A 91 0.62 8.19 3.07
CA PRO A 91 -0.30 7.84 4.14
C PRO A 91 0.36 7.64 5.50
N ASP A 92 1.63 7.24 5.52
CA ASP A 92 2.43 7.04 6.74
C ASP A 92 2.55 8.31 7.59
N ILE A 93 2.61 9.48 6.93
CA ILE A 93 2.71 10.78 7.60
C ILE A 93 1.47 11.07 8.46
N LEU A 94 0.34 10.43 8.19
CA LEU A 94 -0.89 10.59 8.97
C LEU A 94 -0.91 9.76 10.27
N GLY A 95 0.12 8.95 10.54
CA GLY A 95 0.24 8.14 11.74
C GLY A 95 -0.57 6.84 11.73
N ILE A 96 -1.22 6.52 10.62
CA ILE A 96 -2.17 5.42 10.48
C ILE A 96 -1.46 4.07 10.59
N ASN A 97 -0.33 3.92 9.91
CA ASN A 97 0.40 2.65 9.85
C ASN A 97 0.99 2.27 11.20
N ASN A 98 1.54 3.25 11.94
CA ASN A 98 2.08 3.02 13.28
C ASN A 98 0.98 2.69 14.30
N ALA A 99 -0.21 3.27 14.16
CA ALA A 99 -1.35 2.93 15.01
C ALA A 99 -1.87 1.51 14.72
N ALA A 100 -1.99 1.15 13.44
CA ALA A 100 -2.33 -0.22 13.06
C ALA A 100 -1.30 -1.22 13.60
N GLY A 101 -0.01 -0.85 13.55
CA GLY A 101 1.10 -1.59 14.15
C GLY A 101 0.98 -1.73 15.66
N LEU A 102 0.72 -0.63 16.37
CA LEU A 102 0.53 -0.65 17.81
C LEU A 102 -0.60 -1.60 18.23
N VAL A 103 -1.75 -1.51 17.54
CA VAL A 103 -2.89 -2.38 17.87
C VAL A 103 -2.56 -3.84 17.58
N ALA A 104 -1.87 -4.12 16.46
CA ALA A 104 -1.42 -5.48 16.15
C ALA A 104 -0.45 -6.02 17.21
N VAL A 105 0.54 -5.25 17.63
CA VAL A 105 1.46 -5.60 18.73
C VAL A 105 0.70 -5.84 20.02
N SER A 106 -0.25 -4.96 20.36
CA SER A 106 -1.08 -5.10 21.56
C SER A 106 -1.91 -6.39 21.54
N VAL A 107 -2.50 -6.75 20.40
CA VAL A 107 -3.26 -8.00 20.23
C VAL A 107 -2.34 -9.21 20.43
N LEU A 108 -1.15 -9.21 19.80
CA LEU A 108 -0.19 -10.31 19.94
C LEU A 108 0.24 -10.53 21.40
N MET A 109 0.40 -9.45 22.18
CA MET A 109 0.90 -9.52 23.54
C MET A 109 -0.17 -9.82 24.60
N PHE A 110 -1.35 -9.23 24.43
CA PHE A 110 -2.41 -9.35 25.44
C PHE A 110 -3.45 -10.41 25.11
N LEU A 111 -3.54 -10.83 23.85
CA LEU A 111 -4.51 -11.80 23.36
C LEU A 111 -3.83 -12.89 22.50
N PRO A 112 -2.80 -13.60 23.03
CA PRO A 112 -2.01 -14.56 22.25
C PRO A 112 -2.84 -15.73 21.70
N ASN A 113 -3.95 -16.06 22.34
CA ASN A 113 -4.86 -17.12 21.91
C ASN A 113 -5.92 -16.66 20.89
N LEU A 114 -5.89 -15.38 20.49
CA LEU A 114 -6.82 -14.88 19.50
C LEU A 114 -6.49 -15.49 18.12
N ALA A 115 -7.50 -16.01 17.45
CA ALA A 115 -7.31 -16.58 16.13
C ALA A 115 -6.77 -15.50 15.16
N PHE A 116 -5.73 -15.85 14.43
CA PHE A 116 -4.91 -14.93 13.63
C PHE A 116 -5.71 -14.13 12.58
N TYR A 117 -6.86 -14.64 12.14
CA TYR A 117 -7.75 -13.95 11.19
C TYR A 117 -8.44 -12.69 11.77
N TRP A 118 -8.44 -12.50 13.10
CA TRP A 118 -8.94 -11.27 13.73
C TRP A 118 -7.93 -10.11 13.68
N MET A 119 -6.65 -10.42 13.51
CA MET A 119 -5.57 -9.43 13.47
C MET A 119 -5.82 -8.30 12.46
N PRO A 120 -6.22 -8.57 11.21
CA PRO A 120 -6.53 -7.52 10.24
C PRO A 120 -7.63 -6.57 10.69
N ILE A 121 -8.65 -7.08 11.37
CA ILE A 121 -9.77 -6.26 11.87
C ILE A 121 -9.27 -5.29 12.93
N PHE A 122 -8.50 -5.77 13.90
CA PHE A 122 -7.95 -4.91 14.95
C PHE A 122 -6.95 -3.90 14.41
N ALA A 123 -6.06 -4.29 13.50
CA ALA A 123 -5.13 -3.38 12.84
C ALA A 123 -5.86 -2.29 12.04
N PHE A 124 -6.92 -2.66 11.31
CA PHE A 124 -7.78 -1.71 10.60
C PHE A 124 -8.41 -0.70 11.56
N LEU A 125 -9.01 -1.18 12.66
CA LEU A 125 -9.60 -0.31 13.69
C LEU A 125 -8.57 0.63 14.32
N GLY A 126 -7.34 0.15 14.55
CA GLY A 126 -6.23 0.97 15.04
C GLY A 126 -5.90 2.13 14.10
N GLY A 127 -5.79 1.85 12.81
CA GLY A 127 -5.53 2.88 11.79
C GLY A 127 -6.66 3.90 11.67
N VAL A 128 -7.91 3.45 11.68
CA VAL A 128 -9.09 4.33 11.66
C VAL A 128 -9.16 5.19 12.92
N LEU A 129 -8.93 4.61 14.09
CA LEU A 129 -8.91 5.34 15.36
C LEU A 129 -7.84 6.44 15.35
N SER A 130 -6.64 6.16 14.87
CA SER A 130 -5.58 7.15 14.73
C SER A 130 -6.00 8.30 13.82
N PHE A 131 -6.67 8.02 12.72
CA PHE A 131 -7.17 9.05 11.82
C PHE A 131 -8.26 9.90 12.50
N VAL A 132 -9.17 9.30 13.27
CA VAL A 132 -10.19 10.03 14.04
C VAL A 132 -9.52 10.94 15.08
N ILE A 133 -8.51 10.44 15.81
CA ILE A 133 -7.76 11.25 16.78
C ILE A 133 -7.06 12.41 16.06
N LEU A 134 -6.39 12.16 14.95
CA LEU A 134 -5.77 13.19 14.11
C LEU A 134 -6.78 14.27 13.74
N TRP A 135 -7.97 13.86 13.29
CA TRP A 135 -9.04 14.76 12.86
C TRP A 135 -9.57 15.65 13.99
N VAL A 136 -9.82 15.06 15.15
CA VAL A 136 -10.28 15.77 16.36
C VAL A 136 -9.22 16.78 16.81
N VAL A 137 -7.95 16.39 16.89
CA VAL A 137 -6.84 17.26 17.30
C VAL A 137 -6.61 18.40 16.29
N CYS A 138 -6.85 18.16 15.00
CA CYS A 138 -6.79 19.19 13.97
C CYS A 138 -7.94 20.23 14.10
N GLY A 139 -9.01 19.92 14.83
CA GLY A 139 -10.14 20.82 15.06
C GLY A 139 -11.12 20.92 13.89
N PHE A 140 -11.33 19.82 13.17
CA PHE A 140 -12.25 19.68 12.03
C PHE A 140 -12.00 20.62 10.83
N ASN A 141 -10.96 21.44 10.88
CA ASN A 141 -10.55 22.32 9.80
C ASN A 141 -9.40 21.68 9.01
N PHE A 142 -9.59 21.58 7.70
CA PHE A 142 -8.56 21.04 6.85
C PHE A 142 -7.37 22.01 6.73
N ARG A 143 -6.26 21.65 7.34
CA ARG A 143 -4.97 22.36 7.24
C ARG A 143 -3.86 21.34 6.98
N PRO A 144 -3.42 21.15 5.74
CA PRO A 144 -2.49 20.08 5.37
C PRO A 144 -1.21 20.04 6.21
N ILE A 145 -0.60 21.20 6.45
CA ILE A 145 0.64 21.32 7.25
C ILE A 145 0.39 20.91 8.70
N LYS A 146 -0.70 21.38 9.31
CA LYS A 146 -1.06 21.01 10.68
C LYS A 146 -1.32 19.51 10.81
N MET A 147 -2.03 18.92 9.85
CA MET A 147 -2.29 17.49 9.83
C MET A 147 -1.01 16.67 9.69
N ALA A 148 -0.08 17.10 8.85
CA ALA A 148 1.22 16.42 8.70
C ALA A 148 2.04 16.48 10.00
N ILE A 149 2.13 17.63 10.67
CA ILE A 149 2.86 17.78 11.94
C ILE A 149 2.25 16.91 13.04
N ILE A 150 0.92 16.95 13.21
CA ILE A 150 0.22 16.16 14.22
C ILE A 150 0.34 14.66 13.88
N GLY A 151 0.23 14.29 12.59
CA GLY A 151 0.39 12.92 12.14
C GLY A 151 1.77 12.35 12.47
N VAL A 152 2.84 13.13 12.23
CA VAL A 152 4.22 12.74 12.61
C VAL A 152 4.36 12.57 14.13
N ALA A 153 3.77 13.49 14.92
CA ALA A 153 3.80 13.39 16.37
C ALA A 153 3.03 12.15 16.86
N LEU A 154 1.85 11.85 16.30
CA LEU A 154 1.10 10.62 16.58
C LEU A 154 1.87 9.37 16.15
N SER A 155 2.50 9.40 14.97
CA SER A 155 3.36 8.29 14.52
C SER A 155 4.46 7.97 15.54
N ALA A 156 5.15 8.99 16.03
CA ALA A 156 6.21 8.83 17.03
C ALA A 156 5.65 8.29 18.36
N LEU A 157 4.47 8.78 18.78
CA LEU A 157 3.80 8.29 20.00
C LEU A 157 3.43 6.81 19.89
N TRP A 158 2.77 6.42 18.76
CA TRP A 158 2.37 5.03 18.54
C TRP A 158 3.58 4.09 18.45
N ALA A 159 4.65 4.52 17.77
CA ALA A 159 5.89 3.76 17.69
C ALA A 159 6.54 3.60 19.08
N ALA A 160 6.61 4.66 19.89
CA ALA A 160 7.17 4.60 21.23
C ALA A 160 6.39 3.64 22.14
N ILE A 161 5.06 3.66 22.09
CA ILE A 161 4.22 2.73 22.85
C ILE A 161 4.43 1.30 22.36
N SER A 162 4.53 1.06 21.04
CA SER A 162 4.80 -0.27 20.47
C SER A 162 6.14 -0.81 20.98
N HIS A 163 7.20 0.02 20.95
CA HIS A 163 8.52 -0.38 21.46
C HIS A 163 8.49 -0.68 22.96
N TYR A 164 7.78 0.13 23.76
CA TYR A 164 7.62 -0.13 25.19
C TYR A 164 6.94 -1.49 25.45
N LEU A 165 5.85 -1.78 24.72
CA LEU A 165 5.16 -3.06 24.83
C LEU A 165 6.07 -4.25 24.46
N MET A 166 6.86 -4.12 23.40
CA MET A 166 7.81 -5.16 22.99
C MET A 166 8.90 -5.39 24.04
N LEU A 167 9.40 -4.35 24.70
CA LEU A 167 10.41 -4.47 25.75
C LEU A 167 9.85 -5.16 27.01
N THR A 168 8.59 -4.95 27.33
CA THR A 168 7.94 -5.55 28.51
C THR A 168 7.44 -6.97 28.27
N ASN A 169 7.35 -7.42 27.00
CA ASN A 169 6.85 -8.74 26.63
C ASN A 169 7.81 -9.44 25.64
N PRO A 170 8.97 -9.91 26.09
CA PRO A 170 10.02 -10.40 25.20
C PRO A 170 9.68 -11.70 24.46
N VAL A 171 8.69 -12.47 24.92
CA VAL A 171 8.31 -13.75 24.30
C VAL A 171 7.75 -13.55 22.89
N GLU A 172 6.92 -12.54 22.68
CA GLU A 172 6.25 -12.27 21.41
C GLU A 172 6.97 -11.26 20.50
N ILE A 173 8.16 -10.79 20.91
CA ILE A 173 8.87 -9.71 20.22
C ILE A 173 9.19 -10.05 18.77
N ASN A 174 9.57 -11.28 18.46
CA ASN A 174 9.92 -11.70 17.11
C ASN A 174 8.70 -11.65 16.17
N THR A 175 7.56 -12.15 16.64
CA THR A 175 6.30 -12.13 15.86
C THR A 175 5.84 -10.69 15.62
N ALA A 176 5.93 -9.85 16.66
CA ALA A 176 5.59 -8.43 16.55
C ALA A 176 6.52 -7.69 15.58
N MET A 177 7.82 -7.92 15.63
CA MET A 177 8.79 -7.33 14.71
C MET A 177 8.53 -7.76 13.26
N LEU A 178 8.28 -9.04 13.01
CA LEU A 178 7.94 -9.55 11.69
C LEU A 178 6.68 -8.89 11.12
N TRP A 179 5.67 -8.68 11.97
CA TRP A 179 4.46 -7.99 11.55
C TRP A 179 4.71 -6.52 11.21
N LEU A 180 5.49 -5.80 12.03
CA LEU A 180 5.83 -4.39 11.85
C LEU A 180 6.72 -4.11 10.62
N THR A 181 7.43 -5.12 10.12
CA THR A 181 8.26 -4.98 8.91
C THR A 181 7.48 -5.11 7.60
N GLY A 182 6.22 -5.55 7.67
CA GLY A 182 5.35 -5.74 6.52
C GLY A 182 5.71 -6.95 5.67
N SER A 183 4.81 -7.93 5.59
CA SER A 183 5.04 -9.18 4.86
C SER A 183 3.74 -9.76 4.31
N LEU A 184 3.88 -10.48 3.19
CA LEU A 184 2.81 -11.31 2.61
C LEU A 184 2.97 -12.79 3.00
N TRP A 185 3.94 -13.13 3.84
CA TRP A 185 4.15 -14.48 4.32
C TRP A 185 2.92 -15.03 5.06
N GLY A 186 2.52 -16.25 4.74
CA GLY A 186 1.37 -16.91 5.36
C GLY A 186 -0.01 -16.31 4.96
N ARG A 187 -0.06 -15.44 3.97
CA ARG A 187 -1.34 -14.87 3.48
C ARG A 187 -1.99 -15.81 2.48
N SER A 188 -3.15 -16.36 2.87
CA SER A 188 -3.94 -17.37 2.14
C SER A 188 -5.23 -16.78 1.55
N TRP A 189 -6.05 -17.63 0.93
CA TRP A 189 -7.38 -17.30 0.44
C TRP A 189 -8.28 -16.68 1.51
N SER A 190 -8.15 -17.10 2.77
CA SER A 190 -8.94 -16.54 3.88
C SER A 190 -8.75 -15.02 4.00
N TYR A 191 -7.51 -14.53 3.86
CA TYR A 191 -7.23 -13.09 3.87
C TYR A 191 -7.73 -12.40 2.61
N LEU A 192 -7.57 -13.04 1.45
CA LEU A 192 -8.06 -12.49 0.18
C LEU A 192 -9.58 -12.33 0.20
N ASN A 193 -10.31 -13.34 0.66
CA ASN A 193 -11.78 -13.32 0.73
C ASN A 193 -12.30 -12.21 1.65
N VAL A 194 -11.59 -11.92 2.75
CA VAL A 194 -11.95 -10.83 3.66
C VAL A 194 -11.68 -9.46 3.04
N VAL A 195 -10.55 -9.28 2.35
CA VAL A 195 -10.13 -7.96 1.84
C VAL A 195 -10.73 -7.64 0.47
N LEU A 196 -11.02 -8.64 -0.34
CA LEU A 196 -11.48 -8.46 -1.73
C LEU A 196 -12.75 -7.62 -1.84
N PRO A 197 -13.82 -7.85 -1.05
CA PRO A 197 -15.02 -7.02 -1.12
C PRO A 197 -14.73 -5.53 -0.85
N TRP A 198 -13.86 -5.24 0.12
CA TRP A 198 -13.45 -3.87 0.45
C TRP A 198 -12.68 -3.23 -0.70
N LEU A 199 -11.71 -3.94 -1.29
CA LEU A 199 -10.91 -3.40 -2.38
C LEU A 199 -11.71 -3.24 -3.68
N VAL A 200 -12.67 -4.13 -3.96
CA VAL A 200 -13.59 -3.99 -5.12
C VAL A 200 -14.40 -2.69 -5.02
N VAL A 201 -14.77 -2.27 -3.81
CA VAL A 201 -15.47 -1.00 -3.59
C VAL A 201 -14.50 0.18 -3.53
N LEU A 202 -13.42 0.06 -2.75
CA LEU A 202 -12.54 1.20 -2.45
C LEU A 202 -11.63 1.60 -3.62
N LEU A 203 -11.19 0.67 -4.48
CA LEU A 203 -10.28 0.99 -5.60
C LEU A 203 -10.94 1.84 -6.70
N PRO A 204 -12.22 1.64 -7.08
CA PRO A 204 -12.88 2.50 -8.08
C PRO A 204 -13.33 3.86 -7.54
N LEU A 205 -13.63 3.99 -6.24
CA LEU A 205 -14.16 5.25 -5.68
C LEU A 205 -13.29 6.49 -5.94
N PRO A 206 -11.95 6.46 -5.87
CA PRO A 206 -11.11 7.63 -6.18
C PRO A 206 -11.32 8.21 -7.58
N PHE A 207 -11.76 7.40 -8.55
CA PHE A 207 -11.98 7.87 -9.92
C PHE A 207 -13.13 8.87 -10.03
N ILE A 208 -14.08 8.87 -9.11
CA ILE A 208 -15.16 9.85 -9.02
C ILE A 208 -14.60 11.26 -8.80
N PHE A 209 -13.51 11.37 -8.05
CA PHE A 209 -12.88 12.63 -7.67
C PHE A 209 -11.80 13.13 -8.65
N CYS A 210 -11.57 12.45 -9.78
CA CYS A 210 -10.50 12.83 -10.73
C CYS A 210 -10.58 14.28 -11.15
N ARG A 211 -11.78 14.78 -11.53
CA ARG A 211 -11.99 16.16 -11.95
C ARG A 211 -11.72 17.15 -10.83
N ASP A 212 -12.22 16.86 -9.64
CA ASP A 212 -12.08 17.74 -8.49
C ASP A 212 -10.63 17.82 -8.04
N LEU A 213 -9.92 16.69 -8.06
CA LEU A 213 -8.49 16.63 -7.74
C LEU A 213 -7.63 17.36 -8.77
N ASP A 214 -7.94 17.23 -10.08
CA ASP A 214 -7.26 18.00 -11.12
C ASP A 214 -7.48 19.51 -10.93
N THR A 215 -8.70 19.91 -10.53
CA THR A 215 -9.06 21.31 -10.28
C THR A 215 -8.40 21.83 -8.98
N LEU A 216 -8.34 21.02 -7.93
CA LEU A 216 -7.60 21.34 -6.69
C LEU A 216 -6.10 21.58 -6.94
N GLY A 217 -5.54 20.93 -7.93
CA GLY A 217 -4.16 21.16 -8.37
C GLY A 217 -3.89 22.60 -8.84
N LEU A 218 -4.91 23.36 -9.24
CA LEU A 218 -4.81 24.77 -9.63
C LEU A 218 -4.80 25.74 -8.42
N GLY A 219 -5.02 25.23 -7.21
CA GLY A 219 -5.12 25.98 -5.96
C GLY A 219 -6.56 26.10 -5.45
N GLU A 220 -6.73 26.21 -4.12
CA GLU A 220 -8.03 26.18 -3.44
C GLU A 220 -8.97 27.30 -3.90
N ASN A 221 -8.45 28.53 -4.02
CA ASN A 221 -9.25 29.69 -4.44
C ASN A 221 -9.80 29.48 -5.85
N LYS A 222 -8.96 29.03 -6.78
CA LYS A 222 -9.38 28.74 -8.18
C LYS A 222 -10.35 27.57 -8.23
N ALA A 223 -10.11 26.52 -7.44
CA ALA A 223 -11.01 25.37 -7.37
C ALA A 223 -12.39 25.77 -6.84
N SER A 224 -12.46 26.59 -5.82
CA SER A 224 -13.71 27.12 -5.28
C SER A 224 -14.47 27.97 -6.32
N THR A 225 -13.78 28.84 -7.06
CA THR A 225 -14.38 29.65 -8.12
C THR A 225 -14.93 28.76 -9.27
N LEU A 226 -14.32 27.61 -9.51
CA LEU A 226 -14.77 26.62 -10.50
C LEU A 226 -15.87 25.68 -9.96
N GLY A 227 -16.41 25.96 -8.78
CA GLY A 227 -17.54 25.24 -8.18
C GLY A 227 -17.17 23.99 -7.38
N VAL A 228 -15.89 23.74 -7.11
CA VAL A 228 -15.48 22.62 -6.26
C VAL A 228 -15.67 22.97 -4.79
N THR A 229 -16.39 22.13 -4.06
CA THR A 229 -16.52 22.25 -2.59
C THR A 229 -15.26 21.71 -1.92
N VAL A 230 -14.21 22.56 -1.86
CA VAL A 230 -12.84 22.18 -1.48
C VAL A 230 -12.78 21.30 -0.23
N ASN A 231 -13.34 21.75 0.90
CA ASN A 231 -13.29 21.01 2.16
C ASN A 231 -13.94 19.62 2.07
N LYS A 232 -15.10 19.52 1.41
CA LYS A 232 -15.79 18.22 1.26
C LYS A 232 -14.97 17.25 0.44
N VAL A 233 -14.40 17.72 -0.68
CA VAL A 233 -13.56 16.88 -1.55
C VAL A 233 -12.30 16.43 -0.81
N GLN A 234 -11.60 17.35 -0.13
CA GLN A 234 -10.39 17.02 0.63
C GLN A 234 -10.66 15.98 1.73
N ILE A 235 -11.75 16.13 2.48
CA ILE A 235 -12.16 15.19 3.52
C ILE A 235 -12.48 13.82 2.91
N SER A 236 -13.35 13.79 1.90
CA SER A 236 -13.76 12.52 1.27
C SER A 236 -12.56 11.76 0.68
N VAL A 237 -11.66 12.47 0.02
CA VAL A 237 -10.46 11.90 -0.59
C VAL A 237 -9.49 11.38 0.49
N LEU A 238 -9.33 12.10 1.60
CA LEU A 238 -8.52 11.62 2.73
C LEU A 238 -9.12 10.39 3.40
N VAL A 239 -10.44 10.37 3.63
CA VAL A 239 -11.12 9.19 4.17
C VAL A 239 -10.90 7.97 3.28
N LEU A 240 -10.99 8.15 1.95
CA LEU A 240 -10.68 7.07 0.98
C LEU A 240 -9.22 6.64 1.03
N ALA A 241 -8.29 7.59 1.13
CA ALA A 241 -6.87 7.30 1.25
C ALA A 241 -6.56 6.48 2.52
N VAL A 242 -7.16 6.89 3.64
CA VAL A 242 -7.05 6.17 4.93
C VAL A 242 -7.65 4.78 4.81
N ALA A 243 -8.86 4.65 4.26
CA ALA A 243 -9.53 3.36 4.10
C ALA A 243 -8.70 2.40 3.24
N LEU A 244 -8.14 2.86 2.11
CA LEU A 244 -7.26 2.06 1.25
C LEU A 244 -5.98 1.64 1.97
N SER A 245 -5.31 2.59 2.65
CA SER A 245 -4.07 2.31 3.36
C SER A 245 -4.28 1.36 4.53
N THR A 246 -5.28 1.62 5.39
CA THR A 246 -5.57 0.76 6.54
C THR A 246 -6.00 -0.64 6.13
N THR A 247 -6.79 -0.76 5.05
CA THR A 247 -7.19 -2.06 4.51
C THR A 247 -5.96 -2.86 4.04
N ALA A 248 -5.02 -2.21 3.35
CA ALA A 248 -3.79 -2.87 2.91
C ALA A 248 -2.90 -3.24 4.10
N VAL A 249 -2.62 -2.29 5.00
CA VAL A 249 -1.77 -2.48 6.18
C VAL A 249 -2.33 -3.56 7.12
N ALA A 250 -3.64 -3.64 7.26
CA ALA A 250 -4.31 -4.67 8.06
C ALA A 250 -3.97 -6.10 7.60
N ILE A 251 -3.73 -6.29 6.30
CA ILE A 251 -3.40 -7.59 5.72
C ILE A 251 -1.89 -7.85 5.71
N CYS A 252 -1.10 -6.92 5.17
CA CYS A 252 0.33 -7.13 4.94
C CYS A 252 1.25 -6.46 5.97
N GLY A 253 0.69 -5.78 6.99
CA GLY A 253 1.49 -4.91 7.85
C GLY A 253 1.92 -3.61 7.14
N PRO A 254 2.65 -2.73 7.83
CA PRO A 254 3.12 -1.48 7.25
C PRO A 254 4.18 -1.73 6.16
N ILE A 255 3.93 -1.24 4.95
CA ILE A 255 4.87 -1.30 3.82
C ILE A 255 5.31 0.12 3.48
N ALA A 256 6.57 0.41 3.76
CA ALA A 256 7.15 1.72 3.54
C ALA A 256 7.41 2.02 2.06
N PHE A 257 7.51 3.31 1.73
CA PHE A 257 7.88 3.88 0.42
C PHE A 257 6.91 3.61 -0.74
N LEU A 258 6.05 2.61 -0.70
CA LEU A 258 5.20 2.24 -1.83
C LEU A 258 4.20 3.36 -2.15
N GLY A 259 3.52 3.91 -1.14
CA GLY A 259 2.62 5.05 -1.27
C GLY A 259 3.31 6.38 -1.62
N LEU A 260 4.64 6.43 -1.57
CA LEU A 260 5.44 7.59 -1.94
C LEU A 260 5.99 7.46 -3.37
N VAL A 261 6.63 6.33 -3.67
CA VAL A 261 7.38 6.09 -4.91
C VAL A 261 6.46 5.81 -6.09
N ALA A 262 5.45 4.98 -5.92
CA ALA A 262 4.56 4.58 -7.02
C ALA A 262 3.80 5.79 -7.63
N PRO A 263 3.17 6.69 -6.84
CA PRO A 263 2.55 7.90 -7.38
C PRO A 263 3.53 8.82 -8.10
N HIS A 264 4.74 8.94 -7.55
CA HIS A 264 5.76 9.79 -8.13
C HIS A 264 6.23 9.29 -9.50
N LEU A 265 6.53 7.99 -9.61
CA LEU A 265 6.88 7.34 -10.88
C LEU A 265 5.74 7.47 -11.89
N ALA A 266 4.50 7.18 -11.47
CA ALA A 266 3.33 7.30 -12.32
C ALA A 266 3.19 8.72 -12.91
N ARG A 267 3.32 9.75 -12.07
CA ARG A 267 3.23 11.16 -12.48
C ARG A 267 4.29 11.54 -13.52
N ARG A 268 5.49 10.99 -13.40
CA ARG A 268 6.57 11.21 -14.39
C ARG A 268 6.31 10.53 -15.73
N LEU A 269 5.66 9.37 -15.72
CA LEU A 269 5.46 8.55 -16.91
C LEU A 269 4.21 8.94 -17.70
N VAL A 270 3.09 9.18 -17.01
CA VAL A 270 1.78 9.46 -17.65
C VAL A 270 1.26 10.88 -17.42
N GLY A 271 1.98 11.70 -16.63
CA GLY A 271 1.56 13.06 -16.32
C GLY A 271 0.71 13.17 -15.06
N GLY A 272 0.23 14.39 -14.75
CA GLY A 272 -0.45 14.71 -13.50
C GLY A 272 -1.98 14.60 -13.52
N ARG A 273 -2.62 14.26 -14.65
CA ARG A 273 -4.09 14.11 -14.72
C ARG A 273 -4.53 12.86 -13.98
N HIS A 274 -5.41 13.00 -12.98
CA HIS A 274 -5.81 11.90 -12.10
C HIS A 274 -6.47 10.72 -12.83
N ARG A 275 -7.18 10.97 -13.93
CA ARG A 275 -7.79 9.92 -14.75
C ARG A 275 -6.77 8.92 -15.33
N THR A 276 -5.55 9.37 -15.64
CA THR A 276 -4.45 8.51 -16.10
C THR A 276 -3.49 8.17 -14.99
N LEU A 277 -3.35 9.05 -14.00
CA LEU A 277 -2.43 8.87 -12.88
C LEU A 277 -2.85 7.73 -11.94
N LEU A 278 -4.13 7.65 -11.58
CA LEU A 278 -4.63 6.62 -10.64
C LEU A 278 -4.38 5.20 -11.15
N PRO A 279 -4.79 4.81 -12.38
CA PRO A 279 -4.52 3.46 -12.85
C PRO A 279 -3.02 3.20 -13.07
N ALA A 280 -2.24 4.20 -13.49
CA ALA A 280 -0.80 4.06 -13.60
C ALA A 280 -0.12 3.82 -12.24
N ALA A 281 -0.53 4.57 -11.22
CA ALA A 281 -0.02 4.39 -9.85
C ALA A 281 -0.40 3.00 -9.30
N LEU A 282 -1.64 2.55 -9.54
CA LEU A 282 -2.09 1.21 -9.15
C LEU A 282 -1.17 0.14 -9.73
N ILE A 283 -0.92 0.18 -11.05
CA ILE A 283 -0.08 -0.82 -11.73
C ILE A 283 1.36 -0.75 -11.21
N ILE A 284 1.94 0.44 -11.07
CA ILE A 284 3.31 0.58 -10.54
C ILE A 284 3.40 0.07 -9.10
N GLY A 285 2.42 0.39 -8.26
CA GLY A 285 2.38 -0.13 -6.89
C GLY A 285 2.27 -1.65 -6.83
N ALA A 286 1.43 -2.24 -7.69
CA ALA A 286 1.31 -3.68 -7.85
C ALA A 286 2.65 -4.31 -8.27
N LEU A 287 3.32 -3.74 -9.28
CA LEU A 287 4.62 -4.21 -9.77
C LEU A 287 5.71 -4.14 -8.68
N LEU A 288 5.76 -3.02 -7.94
CA LEU A 288 6.76 -2.84 -6.88
C LEU A 288 6.56 -3.85 -5.75
N LEU A 289 5.31 -4.09 -5.32
CA LEU A 289 5.05 -5.04 -4.25
C LEU A 289 5.26 -6.49 -4.72
N GLN A 290 4.82 -6.84 -5.94
CA GLN A 290 5.12 -8.16 -6.51
C GLN A 290 6.61 -8.44 -6.62
N LEU A 291 7.37 -7.48 -7.17
CA LEU A 291 8.83 -7.62 -7.29
C LEU A 291 9.47 -7.79 -5.92
N SER A 292 9.10 -6.95 -4.94
CA SER A 292 9.62 -7.05 -3.57
C SER A 292 9.27 -8.39 -2.92
N ASP A 293 8.06 -8.89 -3.13
CA ASP A 293 7.63 -10.18 -2.60
C ASP A 293 8.38 -11.37 -3.25
N ILE A 294 8.63 -11.32 -4.56
CA ILE A 294 9.44 -12.34 -5.25
C ILE A 294 10.87 -12.33 -4.71
N LEU A 295 11.50 -11.16 -4.64
CA LEU A 295 12.86 -11.01 -4.12
C LEU A 295 12.96 -11.50 -2.67
N ALA A 296 11.96 -11.17 -1.83
CA ALA A 296 11.88 -11.60 -0.44
C ALA A 296 11.96 -13.13 -0.26
N ARG A 297 11.46 -13.89 -1.24
CA ARG A 297 11.45 -15.37 -1.24
C ARG A 297 12.66 -16.02 -1.87
N VAL A 298 13.41 -15.26 -2.70
CA VAL A 298 14.48 -15.82 -3.52
C VAL A 298 15.88 -15.49 -2.99
N ILE A 299 16.02 -14.41 -2.21
CA ILE A 299 17.35 -13.91 -1.78
C ILE A 299 18.02 -14.87 -0.79
N ASP A 300 17.28 -15.40 0.20
CA ASP A 300 17.87 -16.20 1.28
C ASP A 300 17.01 -17.44 1.63
N PRO A 301 16.78 -18.39 0.69
CA PRO A 301 16.01 -19.60 0.97
C PRO A 301 16.74 -20.51 1.95
N PRO A 302 16.06 -21.15 2.95
CA PRO A 302 14.61 -21.25 3.06
C PRO A 302 13.96 -20.12 3.86
N THR A 303 14.72 -19.16 4.39
CA THR A 303 14.19 -18.00 5.11
C THR A 303 13.56 -17.02 4.14
N GLU A 304 12.40 -16.47 4.51
CA GLU A 304 11.74 -15.44 3.72
C GLU A 304 11.92 -14.08 4.39
N LEU A 305 12.45 -13.13 3.64
CA LEU A 305 12.57 -11.74 4.12
C LEU A 305 11.19 -11.04 4.08
N PRO A 306 10.90 -10.09 4.97
CA PRO A 306 9.71 -9.27 4.85
C PRO A 306 9.73 -8.41 3.58
N ALA A 307 8.63 -8.41 2.81
CA ALA A 307 8.53 -7.63 1.56
C ALA A 307 8.68 -6.12 1.80
N GLY A 308 8.28 -5.62 2.99
CA GLY A 308 8.43 -4.21 3.38
C GLY A 308 9.89 -3.75 3.47
N ILE A 309 10.82 -4.64 3.84
CA ILE A 309 12.26 -4.34 3.81
C ILE A 309 12.72 -4.14 2.36
N LEU A 310 12.28 -4.99 1.44
CA LEU A 310 12.66 -4.91 0.02
C LEU A 310 12.06 -3.66 -0.65
N THR A 311 10.81 -3.29 -0.32
CA THR A 311 10.24 -2.03 -0.82
C THR A 311 11.01 -0.82 -0.31
N ALA A 312 11.52 -0.85 0.93
CA ALA A 312 12.36 0.22 1.48
C ALA A 312 13.74 0.28 0.80
N ILE A 313 14.39 -0.87 0.57
CA ILE A 313 15.68 -0.96 -0.12
C ILE A 313 15.58 -0.45 -1.57
N ILE A 314 14.47 -0.71 -2.25
CA ILE A 314 14.23 -0.21 -3.62
C ILE A 314 13.82 1.27 -3.59
N GLY A 315 12.91 1.62 -2.68
CA GLY A 315 12.29 2.93 -2.64
C GLY A 315 13.19 4.05 -2.11
N ALA A 316 13.98 3.80 -1.07
CA ALA A 316 14.80 4.83 -0.43
C ALA A 316 15.92 5.35 -1.37
N PRO A 317 16.72 4.52 -2.07
CA PRO A 317 17.72 5.01 -3.03
C PRO A 317 17.11 5.77 -4.19
N TYR A 318 15.95 5.28 -4.72
CA TYR A 318 15.23 6.01 -5.77
C TYR A 318 14.80 7.39 -5.30
N PHE A 319 14.27 7.48 -4.09
CA PHE A 319 13.81 8.75 -3.53
C PHE A 319 14.99 9.71 -3.26
N PHE A 320 16.09 9.20 -2.74
CA PHE A 320 17.32 9.98 -2.53
C PHE A 320 17.88 10.53 -3.85
N TYR A 321 17.98 9.69 -4.88
CA TYR A 321 18.37 10.10 -6.23
C TYR A 321 17.45 11.20 -6.79
N PHE A 322 16.16 11.07 -6.54
CA PHE A 322 15.18 12.07 -6.97
C PHE A 322 15.42 13.43 -6.30
N LEU A 323 15.59 13.44 -4.97
CA LEU A 323 15.86 14.69 -4.22
C LEU A 323 17.11 15.40 -4.69
N MET A 324 18.16 14.68 -5.04
CA MET A 324 19.40 15.28 -5.57
C MET A 324 19.22 15.93 -6.95
N ARG A 325 18.27 15.47 -7.75
CA ARG A 325 18.01 16.03 -9.10
C ARG A 325 16.98 17.16 -9.13
N THR A 326 16.17 17.31 -8.12
CA THR A 326 15.26 18.46 -7.98
C THR A 326 16.02 19.63 -7.34
N LYS A 327 16.76 20.35 -8.19
CA LYS A 327 17.25 21.69 -7.90
C LYS A 327 16.20 22.72 -8.26
#